data_02ef81c82524e78d60835eb2de3c978e
#
_entry.id   02ef81c82524e78d60835eb2de3c978e
#
_cell.length_a   1.000
_cell.length_b   1.000
_cell.length_c   1.000
_cell.angle_alpha   90.00
_cell.angle_beta   90.00
_cell.angle_gamma   90.00
#
_symmetry.space_group_name_H-M   'P 1'
#
loop_
_entity.id
_entity.type
_entity.pdbx_description
1 polymer ?
#
loop_
_entity_poly.entity_id
_entity_poly.type
_entity_poly.pdbx_seq_one_letter_code
_entity_poly.pdbx_strand_id
1 'polypeptide(L)'
;DCNLNKITVINNGIDTDVFSPDNSIERKPYRLITTASADVPLKGLDYTLKALSILQENLPEIELIVIGKLKEEGHTARLIKRLNIQEKVHFKTGLTKEDIAKEYAKSSISIVSSLYEGFGYPVIEAMSCGVPLIAAKTSSIPELTGDFACLIPAKDEETLTKSISIIFSSYDQYKIIAEKGRQHIIDNFNWLKITQEYENIIYKTIEDHKNADL
;
A
#
# COMPACT_ATOMS: atom_id res chain seq x y z
N ASP A 1 4.98 -11.97 -34.04
CA ASP A 1 3.63 -11.70 -33.52
C ASP A 1 3.36 -12.64 -32.37
N CYS A 2 3.05 -12.10 -31.18
CA CYS A 2 2.72 -12.89 -30.00
C CYS A 2 1.22 -13.22 -30.04
N ASN A 3 0.87 -14.49 -29.92
CA ASN A 3 -0.53 -14.89 -29.83
C ASN A 3 -1.03 -14.62 -28.39
N LEU A 4 -1.83 -13.56 -28.20
CA LEU A 4 -2.36 -13.15 -26.91
C LEU A 4 -3.15 -14.24 -26.18
N ASN A 5 -3.74 -15.20 -26.93
CA ASN A 5 -4.45 -16.35 -26.34
C ASN A 5 -3.51 -17.37 -25.64
N LYS A 6 -2.19 -17.20 -25.80
CA LYS A 6 -1.17 -18.01 -25.14
C LYS A 6 -0.50 -17.29 -23.96
N ILE A 7 -1.00 -16.12 -23.59
CA ILE A 7 -0.49 -15.34 -22.46
C ILE A 7 -1.49 -15.42 -21.32
N THR A 8 -1.01 -15.83 -20.16
CA THR A 8 -1.78 -15.78 -18.92
C THR A 8 -1.03 -14.90 -17.92
N VAL A 9 -1.74 -13.96 -17.31
CA VAL A 9 -1.18 -13.13 -16.24
C VAL A 9 -1.51 -13.80 -14.91
N ILE A 10 -0.48 -14.05 -14.11
CA ILE A 10 -0.62 -14.50 -12.73
C ILE A 10 -0.03 -13.41 -11.85
N ASN A 11 -0.78 -12.98 -10.86
CA ASN A 11 -0.36 -11.97 -9.91
C ASN A 11 0.69 -12.52 -8.92
N ASN A 12 1.41 -11.63 -8.26
CA ASN A 12 2.20 -12.01 -7.10
C ASN A 12 1.28 -12.29 -5.90
N GLY A 13 1.75 -13.15 -4.98
CA GLY A 13 1.07 -13.41 -3.72
C GLY A 13 1.64 -12.61 -2.56
N ILE A 14 0.87 -12.58 -1.47
CA ILE A 14 1.28 -12.08 -0.17
C ILE A 14 1.01 -13.13 0.91
N ASP A 15 1.83 -13.10 1.96
CA ASP A 15 1.61 -13.90 3.16
C ASP A 15 0.56 -13.20 4.04
N THR A 16 -0.69 -13.67 3.96
CA THR A 16 -1.83 -13.10 4.67
C THR A 16 -1.88 -13.48 6.16
N ASP A 17 -1.02 -14.38 6.60
CA ASP A 17 -0.87 -14.73 8.02
C ASP A 17 0.10 -13.75 8.70
N VAL A 18 1.20 -13.41 8.03
CA VAL A 18 2.14 -12.38 8.48
C VAL A 18 1.50 -11.00 8.40
N PHE A 19 0.98 -10.62 7.22
CA PHE A 19 0.27 -9.35 7.03
C PHE A 19 -1.21 -9.54 7.40
N SER A 20 -1.49 -9.46 8.69
CA SER A 20 -2.84 -9.64 9.25
C SER A 20 -3.14 -8.58 10.32
N PRO A 21 -4.42 -8.28 10.57
CA PRO A 21 -4.79 -7.46 11.71
C PRO A 21 -4.31 -8.10 13.02
N ASP A 22 -3.72 -7.29 13.89
CA ASP A 22 -3.35 -7.72 15.24
C ASP A 22 -4.23 -6.97 16.26
N ASN A 23 -5.25 -7.66 16.78
CA ASN A 23 -6.19 -7.09 17.73
C ASN A 23 -5.57 -6.85 19.13
N SER A 24 -4.37 -7.34 19.40
CA SER A 24 -3.61 -7.05 20.62
C SER A 24 -2.91 -5.70 20.56
N ILE A 25 -2.79 -5.12 19.37
CA ILE A 25 -2.15 -3.83 19.13
C ILE A 25 -3.21 -2.74 19.02
N GLU A 26 -3.15 -1.77 19.92
CA GLU A 26 -4.00 -0.58 19.83
C GLU A 26 -3.59 0.30 18.64
N ARG A 27 -4.55 0.60 17.77
CA ARG A 27 -4.36 1.50 16.63
C ARG A 27 -4.30 2.94 17.11
N LYS A 28 -3.22 3.63 16.79
CA LYS A 28 -3.02 5.02 17.20
C LYS A 28 -3.86 5.96 16.32
N PRO A 29 -4.68 6.83 16.93
CA PRO A 29 -5.37 7.89 16.18
C PRO A 29 -4.38 8.77 15.42
N TYR A 30 -4.79 9.27 14.26
CA TYR A 30 -4.01 10.22 13.42
C TYR A 30 -2.62 9.73 12.99
N ARG A 31 -2.34 8.42 13.12
CA ARG A 31 -1.09 7.84 12.65
C ARG A 31 -1.23 7.36 11.22
N LEU A 32 -0.48 8.01 10.33
CA LEU A 32 -0.33 7.64 8.93
C LEU A 32 0.86 6.70 8.75
N ILE A 33 0.80 5.83 7.74
CA ILE A 33 1.94 4.99 7.33
C ILE A 33 2.10 4.99 5.83
N THR A 34 3.34 5.00 5.35
CA THR A 34 3.70 4.79 3.96
C THR A 34 4.97 3.95 3.85
N THR A 35 5.07 3.14 2.81
CA THR A 35 6.31 2.44 2.46
C THR A 35 6.90 3.13 1.25
N ALA A 36 7.97 3.86 1.46
CA ALA A 36 8.60 4.65 0.40
C ALA A 36 10.11 4.79 0.65
N SER A 37 10.91 4.56 -0.38
CA SER A 37 12.32 4.94 -0.34
C SER A 37 12.44 6.45 -0.48
N ALA A 38 13.15 7.09 0.45
CA ALA A 38 13.47 8.51 0.35
C ALA A 38 14.25 8.81 -0.95
N ASP A 39 14.02 9.98 -1.50
CA ASP A 39 14.66 10.47 -2.74
C ASP A 39 14.40 9.60 -3.99
N VAL A 40 13.32 8.82 -3.99
CA VAL A 40 12.82 8.12 -5.18
C VAL A 40 11.53 8.80 -5.64
N PRO A 41 11.58 9.68 -6.65
CA PRO A 41 10.42 10.48 -7.09
C PRO A 41 9.19 9.65 -7.46
N LEU A 42 9.41 8.44 -8.02
CA LEU A 42 8.33 7.52 -8.40
C LEU A 42 7.49 7.03 -7.20
N LYS A 43 8.00 7.10 -5.97
CA LYS A 43 7.26 6.74 -4.77
C LYS A 43 6.33 7.84 -4.26
N GLY A 44 6.42 9.05 -4.82
CA GLY A 44 5.50 10.14 -4.54
C GLY A 44 5.49 10.64 -3.10
N LEU A 45 6.51 10.33 -2.30
CA LEU A 45 6.58 10.71 -0.88
C LEU A 45 6.43 12.22 -0.66
N ASP A 46 6.91 13.03 -1.60
CA ASP A 46 6.78 14.49 -1.55
C ASP A 46 5.34 14.97 -1.41
N TYR A 47 4.39 14.31 -2.08
CA TYR A 47 2.96 14.66 -2.01
C TYR A 47 2.39 14.31 -0.63
N THR A 48 2.80 13.18 -0.06
CA THR A 48 2.42 12.79 1.32
C THR A 48 2.97 13.77 2.34
N LEU A 49 4.23 14.21 2.21
CA LEU A 49 4.85 15.18 3.11
C LEU A 49 4.18 16.56 3.03
N LYS A 50 3.81 17.01 1.83
CA LYS A 50 3.06 18.26 1.66
C LYS A 50 1.66 18.17 2.27
N ALA A 51 0.94 17.06 2.04
CA ALA A 51 -0.37 16.85 2.67
C ALA A 51 -0.25 16.86 4.20
N LEU A 52 0.77 16.20 4.77
CA LEU A 52 1.04 16.20 6.20
C LEU A 52 1.27 17.63 6.74
N SER A 53 2.03 18.45 5.99
CA SER A 53 2.31 19.84 6.42
C SER A 53 1.05 20.72 6.49
N ILE A 54 0.07 20.46 5.61
CA ILE A 54 -1.22 21.17 5.66
C ILE A 54 -2.06 20.63 6.83
N LEU A 55 -2.08 19.32 7.03
CA LEU A 55 -2.91 18.69 8.08
C LEU A 55 -2.46 19.02 9.49
N GLN A 56 -1.16 19.18 9.74
CA GLN A 56 -0.65 19.46 11.09
C GLN A 56 -1.21 20.75 11.72
N GLU A 57 -1.69 21.71 10.91
CA GLU A 57 -2.28 22.96 11.38
C GLU A 57 -3.59 22.72 12.15
N ASN A 58 -4.40 21.75 11.71
CA ASN A 58 -5.69 21.42 12.32
C ASN A 58 -5.68 20.11 13.11
N LEU A 59 -4.65 19.28 12.91
CA LEU A 59 -4.47 17.99 13.57
C LEU A 59 -3.05 17.91 14.17
N PRO A 60 -2.81 18.59 15.29
CA PRO A 60 -1.45 18.69 15.87
C PRO A 60 -0.88 17.34 16.32
N GLU A 61 -1.69 16.31 16.50
CA GLU A 61 -1.26 14.95 16.88
C GLU A 61 -0.92 14.06 15.68
N ILE A 62 -1.11 14.57 14.44
CA ILE A 62 -0.86 13.76 13.24
C ILE A 62 0.62 13.40 13.13
N GLU A 63 0.91 12.14 12.84
CA GLU A 63 2.27 11.64 12.59
C GLU A 63 2.30 10.76 11.34
N LEU A 64 3.46 10.69 10.69
CA LEU A 64 3.71 9.83 9.53
C LEU A 64 4.86 8.88 9.82
N ILE A 65 4.59 7.60 9.71
CA ILE A 65 5.61 6.55 9.70
C ILE A 65 5.99 6.26 8.25
N VAL A 66 7.27 6.35 7.96
CA VAL A 66 7.83 6.00 6.65
C VAL A 66 8.68 4.74 6.80
N ILE A 67 8.21 3.63 6.22
CA ILE A 67 9.02 2.42 6.11
C ILE A 67 10.00 2.63 4.97
N GLY A 68 11.26 2.90 5.32
CA GLY A 68 12.30 3.24 4.36
C GLY A 68 13.47 3.94 5.03
N LYS A 69 14.50 4.22 4.26
CA LYS A 69 15.72 4.86 4.77
C LYS A 69 15.77 6.33 4.32
N LEU A 70 15.88 7.24 5.28
CA LEU A 70 16.15 8.66 5.00
C LEU A 70 17.63 8.84 4.64
N LYS A 71 17.90 9.69 3.65
CA LYS A 71 19.25 10.23 3.38
C LYS A 71 19.34 11.59 4.04
N GLU A 72 20.27 11.77 4.98
CA GLU A 72 20.39 12.97 5.83
C GLU A 72 20.49 14.28 5.05
N GLU A 73 21.21 14.30 3.92
CA GLU A 73 21.33 15.47 3.05
C GLU A 73 20.53 15.35 1.75
N GLY A 74 19.59 14.41 1.69
CA GLY A 74 18.77 14.14 0.54
C GLY A 74 17.70 15.21 0.29
N HIS A 75 17.03 15.11 -0.85
CA HIS A 75 15.88 15.97 -1.20
C HIS A 75 14.78 15.85 -0.13
N THR A 76 14.42 14.63 0.28
CA THR A 76 13.38 14.36 1.27
C THR A 76 13.68 15.02 2.61
N ALA A 77 14.93 14.94 3.12
CA ALA A 77 15.32 15.57 4.38
C ALA A 77 15.20 17.11 4.30
N ARG A 78 15.65 17.71 3.19
CA ARG A 78 15.49 19.14 2.97
C ARG A 78 14.03 19.56 2.85
N LEU A 79 13.18 18.74 2.20
CA LEU A 79 11.75 18.99 2.09
C LEU A 79 11.06 18.96 3.45
N ILE A 80 11.33 17.95 4.27
CA ILE A 80 10.80 17.83 5.65
C ILE A 80 11.14 19.08 6.46
N LYS A 81 12.40 19.53 6.40
CA LYS A 81 12.85 20.76 7.09
C LYS A 81 12.14 22.01 6.58
N ARG A 82 12.00 22.16 5.25
CA ARG A 82 11.32 23.31 4.63
C ARG A 82 9.83 23.37 4.99
N LEU A 83 9.18 22.20 5.14
CA LEU A 83 7.77 22.09 5.50
C LEU A 83 7.53 22.17 7.03
N ASN A 84 8.59 22.26 7.84
CA ASN A 84 8.53 22.32 9.30
C ASN A 84 7.75 21.14 9.93
N ILE A 85 8.03 19.91 9.46
CA ILE A 85 7.36 18.66 9.91
C ILE A 85 8.34 17.62 10.48
N GLN A 86 9.53 18.04 10.94
CA GLN A 86 10.58 17.12 11.43
C GLN A 86 10.08 16.23 12.56
N GLU A 87 9.33 16.79 13.49
CA GLU A 87 8.79 16.08 14.65
C GLU A 87 7.58 15.17 14.33
N LYS A 88 7.08 15.26 13.08
CA LYS A 88 5.90 14.52 12.62
C LYS A 88 6.25 13.33 11.73
N VAL A 89 7.48 13.21 11.25
CA VAL A 89 7.89 12.19 10.27
C VAL A 89 8.95 11.27 10.87
N HIS A 90 8.62 9.99 10.97
CA HIS A 90 9.46 8.98 11.60
C HIS A 90 9.84 7.90 10.61
N PHE A 91 11.09 7.85 10.22
CA PHE A 91 11.63 6.80 9.34
C PHE A 91 11.95 5.54 10.12
N LYS A 92 11.57 4.37 9.57
CA LYS A 92 11.92 3.06 10.09
C LYS A 92 12.56 2.22 8.99
N THR A 93 13.70 1.64 9.29
CA THR A 93 14.50 0.85 8.34
C THR A 93 14.96 -0.46 8.99
N GLY A 94 15.28 -1.46 8.16
CA GLY A 94 15.77 -2.75 8.65
C GLY A 94 14.71 -3.59 9.35
N LEU A 95 13.43 -3.32 9.13
CA LEU A 95 12.31 -4.07 9.71
C LEU A 95 12.12 -5.42 9.00
N THR A 96 11.74 -6.44 9.77
CA THR A 96 11.22 -7.71 9.22
C THR A 96 9.80 -7.51 8.68
N LYS A 97 9.25 -8.52 8.00
CA LYS A 97 7.86 -8.47 7.52
C LYS A 97 6.88 -8.37 8.69
N GLU A 98 7.15 -9.08 9.76
CA GLU A 98 6.37 -9.08 11.00
C GLU A 98 6.40 -7.70 11.67
N ASP A 99 7.54 -7.03 11.68
CA ASP A 99 7.65 -5.67 12.23
C ASP A 99 6.91 -4.65 11.36
N ILE A 100 6.96 -4.80 10.03
CA ILE A 100 6.18 -3.98 9.09
C ILE A 100 4.68 -4.19 9.34
N ALA A 101 4.22 -5.44 9.48
CA ALA A 101 2.83 -5.75 9.78
C ALA A 101 2.36 -5.10 11.10
N LYS A 102 3.21 -5.11 12.15
CA LYS A 102 2.92 -4.40 13.41
C LYS A 102 2.83 -2.88 13.21
N GLU A 103 3.63 -2.29 12.35
CA GLU A 103 3.52 -0.86 12.06
C GLU A 103 2.22 -0.53 11.31
N TYR A 104 1.78 -1.39 10.37
CA TYR A 104 0.45 -1.28 9.77
C TYR A 104 -0.65 -1.40 10.84
N ALA A 105 -0.59 -2.39 11.72
CA ALA A 105 -1.59 -2.58 12.79
C ALA A 105 -1.73 -1.36 13.71
N LYS A 106 -0.63 -0.64 13.99
CA LYS A 106 -0.63 0.60 14.79
C LYS A 106 -1.17 1.81 14.05
N SER A 107 -1.32 1.76 12.73
CA SER A 107 -1.59 2.94 11.91
C SER A 107 -3.07 3.04 11.53
N SER A 108 -3.61 4.26 11.49
CA SER A 108 -5.00 4.52 11.16
C SER A 108 -5.26 4.55 9.66
N ILE A 109 -4.31 5.08 8.87
CA ILE A 109 -4.44 5.19 7.41
C ILE A 109 -3.10 4.82 6.79
N SER A 110 -3.14 3.98 5.75
CA SER A 110 -2.01 3.75 4.86
C SER A 110 -2.11 4.64 3.63
N ILE A 111 -0.97 5.18 3.18
CA ILE A 111 -0.87 6.04 2.01
C ILE A 111 0.11 5.43 1.02
N VAL A 112 -0.34 5.24 -0.22
CA VAL A 112 0.51 4.82 -1.35
C VAL A 112 0.38 5.87 -2.45
N SER A 113 1.23 6.90 -2.38
CA SER A 113 1.25 8.02 -3.33
C SER A 113 2.12 7.77 -4.56
N SER A 114 2.48 6.52 -4.83
CA SER A 114 3.37 6.13 -5.92
C SER A 114 2.86 6.58 -7.29
N LEU A 115 3.75 7.14 -8.10
CA LEU A 115 3.46 7.54 -9.48
C LEU A 115 3.49 6.35 -10.44
N TYR A 116 4.15 5.28 -10.04
CA TYR A 116 4.22 4.01 -10.75
C TYR A 116 4.54 2.88 -9.78
N GLU A 117 3.82 1.76 -9.90
CA GLU A 117 4.08 0.49 -9.23
C GLU A 117 4.06 -0.64 -10.25
N GLY A 118 5.10 -1.48 -10.24
CA GLY A 118 5.11 -2.67 -11.08
C GLY A 118 4.05 -3.69 -10.64
N PHE A 119 3.94 -3.91 -9.34
CA PHE A 119 2.87 -4.69 -8.72
C PHE A 119 2.17 -3.87 -7.63
N GLY A 120 2.86 -3.48 -6.55
CA GLY A 120 2.29 -2.66 -5.49
C GLY A 120 2.18 -3.40 -4.15
N TYR A 121 3.27 -4.03 -3.70
CA TYR A 121 3.28 -4.69 -2.39
C TYR A 121 2.76 -3.82 -1.24
N PRO A 122 3.10 -2.52 -1.11
CA PRO A 122 2.56 -1.69 -0.03
C PRO A 122 1.03 -1.60 -0.02
N VAL A 123 0.39 -1.71 -1.20
CA VAL A 123 -1.08 -1.72 -1.33
C VAL A 123 -1.65 -2.98 -0.70
N ILE A 124 -1.18 -4.16 -1.13
CA ILE A 124 -1.71 -5.44 -0.65
C ILE A 124 -1.30 -5.73 0.80
N GLU A 125 -0.16 -5.22 1.28
CA GLU A 125 0.27 -5.28 2.69
C GLU A 125 -0.71 -4.50 3.59
N ALA A 126 -1.00 -3.24 3.24
CA ALA A 126 -1.93 -2.40 3.98
C ALA A 126 -3.34 -3.00 4.02
N MET A 127 -3.85 -3.44 2.85
CA MET A 127 -5.16 -4.06 2.75
C MET A 127 -5.22 -5.38 3.52
N SER A 128 -4.18 -6.22 3.43
CA SER A 128 -4.08 -7.47 4.18
C SER A 128 -4.11 -7.25 5.69
N CYS A 129 -3.49 -6.16 6.18
CA CYS A 129 -3.55 -5.76 7.58
C CYS A 129 -4.87 -5.05 7.98
N GLY A 130 -5.84 -4.93 7.08
CA GLY A 130 -7.13 -4.26 7.37
C GLY A 130 -6.97 -2.78 7.73
N VAL A 131 -6.03 -2.09 7.07
CA VAL A 131 -5.80 -0.65 7.27
C VAL A 131 -6.52 0.13 6.17
N PRO A 132 -7.34 1.14 6.49
CA PRO A 132 -7.88 2.07 5.50
C PRO A 132 -6.78 2.60 4.59
N LEU A 133 -6.98 2.49 3.26
CA LEU A 133 -5.97 2.81 2.26
C LEU A 133 -6.38 3.98 1.40
N ILE A 134 -5.49 4.95 1.27
CA ILE A 134 -5.52 5.97 0.21
C ILE A 134 -4.38 5.66 -0.76
N ALA A 135 -4.69 5.54 -2.05
CA ALA A 135 -3.67 5.23 -3.04
C ALA A 135 -3.83 6.07 -4.32
N ALA A 136 -2.72 6.36 -4.98
CA ALA A 136 -2.75 7.02 -6.27
C ALA A 136 -3.34 6.08 -7.34
N LYS A 137 -4.26 6.59 -8.15
CA LYS A 137 -4.90 5.84 -9.25
C LYS A 137 -3.93 5.72 -10.43
N THR A 138 -2.91 4.86 -10.29
CA THR A 138 -1.85 4.67 -11.29
C THR A 138 -1.50 3.19 -11.45
N SER A 139 -1.03 2.83 -12.64
CA SER A 139 -0.49 1.50 -12.98
C SER A 139 -1.36 0.33 -12.45
N SER A 140 -0.78 -0.61 -11.71
CA SER A 140 -1.44 -1.79 -11.16
C SER A 140 -2.35 -1.53 -9.96
N ILE A 141 -2.27 -0.34 -9.33
CA ILE A 141 -2.97 -0.07 -8.07
C ILE A 141 -4.49 -0.29 -8.17
N PRO A 142 -5.22 0.21 -9.19
CA PRO A 142 -6.66 0.00 -9.30
C PRO A 142 -7.06 -1.48 -9.42
N GLU A 143 -6.23 -2.30 -10.08
CA GLU A 143 -6.46 -3.75 -10.22
C GLU A 143 -6.34 -4.47 -8.86
N LEU A 144 -5.39 -4.04 -8.03
CA LEU A 144 -5.16 -4.63 -6.71
C LEU A 144 -6.23 -4.24 -5.71
N THR A 145 -6.69 -2.99 -5.76
CA THR A 145 -7.57 -2.44 -4.73
C THR A 145 -9.03 -2.76 -4.95
N GLY A 146 -9.47 -2.98 -6.20
CA GLY A 146 -10.90 -2.97 -6.52
C GLY A 146 -11.56 -1.71 -5.97
N ASP A 147 -12.71 -1.87 -5.34
CA ASP A 147 -13.49 -0.78 -4.72
C ASP A 147 -13.17 -0.58 -3.22
N PHE A 148 -12.09 -1.18 -2.72
CA PHE A 148 -11.79 -1.24 -1.28
C PHE A 148 -10.70 -0.25 -0.82
N ALA A 149 -10.38 0.75 -1.65
CA ALA A 149 -9.45 1.83 -1.30
C ALA A 149 -9.97 3.18 -1.79
N CYS A 150 -9.54 4.25 -1.14
CA CYS A 150 -9.75 5.61 -1.62
C CYS A 150 -8.72 5.91 -2.72
N LEU A 151 -9.12 5.82 -3.98
CA LEU A 151 -8.25 6.14 -5.11
C LEU A 151 -8.29 7.63 -5.44
N ILE A 152 -7.12 8.26 -5.48
CA ILE A 152 -6.94 9.68 -5.77
C ILE A 152 -6.10 9.89 -7.05
N PRO A 153 -6.19 11.05 -7.70
CA PRO A 153 -5.24 11.40 -8.77
C PRO A 153 -3.80 11.41 -8.25
N ALA A 154 -2.87 10.95 -9.07
CA ALA A 154 -1.46 11.06 -8.74
C ALA A 154 -1.00 12.54 -8.76
N LYS A 155 0.00 12.86 -7.94
CA LYS A 155 0.57 14.22 -7.83
C LYS A 155 -0.42 15.28 -7.33
N ASP A 156 -1.38 14.88 -6.52
CA ASP A 156 -2.44 15.74 -6.00
C ASP A 156 -2.45 15.73 -4.47
N GLU A 157 -1.63 16.57 -3.86
CA GLU A 157 -1.55 16.73 -2.40
C GLU A 157 -2.81 17.34 -1.78
N GLU A 158 -3.59 18.11 -2.55
CA GLU A 158 -4.84 18.70 -2.04
C GLU A 158 -5.92 17.63 -1.90
N THR A 159 -6.10 16.80 -2.94
CA THR A 159 -7.04 15.67 -2.87
C THR A 159 -6.61 14.67 -1.80
N LEU A 160 -5.30 14.42 -1.65
CA LEU A 160 -4.79 13.56 -0.58
C LEU A 160 -5.13 14.13 0.80
N THR A 161 -4.90 15.42 1.03
CA THR A 161 -5.23 16.12 2.29
C THR A 161 -6.72 16.00 2.62
N LYS A 162 -7.60 16.27 1.64
CA LYS A 162 -9.06 16.15 1.80
C LYS A 162 -9.47 14.71 2.12
N SER A 163 -8.90 13.74 1.41
CA SER A 163 -9.21 12.31 1.62
C SER A 163 -8.81 11.83 3.02
N ILE A 164 -7.64 12.24 3.53
CA ILE A 164 -7.22 11.93 4.90
C ILE A 164 -8.23 12.51 5.90
N SER A 165 -8.63 13.77 5.74
CA SER A 165 -9.59 14.42 6.63
C SER A 165 -10.97 13.74 6.60
N ILE A 166 -11.45 13.33 5.42
CA ILE A 166 -12.71 12.60 5.25
C ILE A 166 -12.65 11.25 5.96
N ILE A 167 -11.56 10.49 5.77
CA ILE A 167 -11.41 9.18 6.42
C ILE A 167 -11.41 9.35 7.93
N PHE A 168 -10.70 10.32 8.50
CA PHE A 168 -10.72 10.55 9.94
C PHE A 168 -12.09 10.95 10.46
N SER A 169 -12.85 11.74 9.70
CA SER A 169 -14.21 12.16 10.09
C SER A 169 -15.25 11.03 10.02
N SER A 170 -14.98 9.97 9.25
CA SER A 170 -15.89 8.85 9.02
C SER A 170 -15.18 7.51 9.21
N TYR A 171 -14.27 7.43 10.19
CA TYR A 171 -13.30 6.36 10.34
C TYR A 171 -13.93 4.96 10.40
N ASP A 172 -15.05 4.79 11.11
CA ASP A 172 -15.73 3.50 11.24
C ASP A 172 -16.25 2.97 9.90
N GLN A 173 -16.68 3.85 9.00
CA GLN A 173 -17.10 3.44 7.64
C GLN A 173 -15.91 2.93 6.83
N TYR A 174 -14.78 3.62 6.90
CA TYR A 174 -13.57 3.21 6.19
C TYR A 174 -12.92 1.95 6.80
N LYS A 175 -13.10 1.71 8.10
CA LYS A 175 -12.71 0.47 8.73
C LYS A 175 -13.49 -0.73 8.15
N ILE A 176 -14.79 -0.59 7.94
CA ILE A 176 -15.61 -1.64 7.31
C ILE A 176 -15.14 -1.89 5.86
N ILE A 177 -14.80 -0.84 5.12
CA ILE A 177 -14.26 -0.97 3.75
C ILE A 177 -12.91 -1.70 3.79
N ALA A 178 -12.04 -1.37 4.74
CA ALA A 178 -10.74 -2.01 4.90
C ALA A 178 -10.85 -3.50 5.28
N GLU A 179 -11.84 -3.88 6.09
CA GLU A 179 -12.14 -5.28 6.41
C GLU A 179 -12.56 -6.08 5.15
N LYS A 180 -13.41 -5.49 4.30
CA LYS A 180 -13.75 -6.08 2.99
C LYS A 180 -12.56 -6.13 2.04
N GLY A 181 -11.71 -5.11 2.07
CA GLY A 181 -10.47 -5.07 1.32
C GLY A 181 -9.50 -6.19 1.74
N ARG A 182 -9.40 -6.48 3.04
CA ARG A 182 -8.65 -7.63 3.52
C ARG A 182 -9.19 -8.94 2.93
N GLN A 183 -10.51 -9.15 2.97
CA GLN A 183 -11.09 -10.37 2.41
C GLN A 183 -10.79 -10.49 0.91
N HIS A 184 -10.86 -9.38 0.17
CA HIS A 184 -10.47 -9.34 -1.24
C HIS A 184 -9.01 -9.79 -1.45
N ILE A 185 -8.07 -9.36 -0.60
CA ILE A 185 -6.67 -9.80 -0.68
C ILE A 185 -6.53 -11.29 -0.37
N ILE A 186 -7.20 -11.78 0.67
CA ILE A 186 -7.19 -13.21 1.03
C ILE A 186 -7.71 -14.06 -0.13
N ASP A 187 -8.80 -13.64 -0.77
CA ASP A 187 -9.46 -14.40 -1.83
C ASP A 187 -8.69 -14.40 -3.16
N ASN A 188 -7.87 -13.34 -3.40
CA ASN A 188 -7.29 -13.14 -4.73
C ASN A 188 -5.76 -13.12 -4.77
N PHE A 189 -5.08 -12.85 -3.66
CA PHE A 189 -3.64 -12.60 -3.65
C PHE A 189 -2.88 -13.39 -2.59
N ASN A 190 -3.49 -14.37 -1.90
CA ASN A 190 -2.72 -15.23 -1.02
C ASN A 190 -1.86 -16.23 -1.82
N TRP A 191 -0.73 -16.63 -1.24
CA TRP A 191 0.21 -17.52 -1.92
C TRP A 191 -0.38 -18.88 -2.29
N LEU A 192 -1.31 -19.42 -1.50
CA LEU A 192 -1.93 -20.71 -1.81
C LEU A 192 -2.69 -20.65 -3.13
N LYS A 193 -3.52 -19.61 -3.33
CA LYS A 193 -4.25 -19.41 -4.59
C LYS A 193 -3.31 -19.16 -5.77
N ILE A 194 -2.34 -18.28 -5.60
CA ILE A 194 -1.38 -17.97 -6.65
C ILE A 194 -0.59 -19.21 -7.08
N THR A 195 -0.17 -20.05 -6.12
CA THR A 195 0.52 -21.32 -6.43
C THR A 195 -0.38 -22.26 -7.20
N GLN A 196 -1.65 -22.37 -6.85
CA GLN A 196 -2.63 -23.17 -7.60
C GLN A 196 -2.82 -22.69 -9.04
N GLU A 197 -2.83 -21.38 -9.27
CA GLU A 197 -2.91 -20.82 -10.63
C GLU A 197 -1.67 -21.20 -11.45
N TYR A 198 -0.47 -21.15 -10.88
CA TYR A 198 0.76 -21.61 -11.53
C TYR A 198 0.70 -23.11 -11.86
N GLU A 199 0.30 -23.95 -10.91
CA GLU A 199 0.18 -25.40 -11.09
C GLU A 199 -0.79 -25.73 -12.24
N ASN A 200 -1.97 -25.09 -12.26
CA ASN A 200 -2.98 -25.30 -13.29
C ASN A 200 -2.45 -24.99 -14.71
N ILE A 201 -1.69 -23.90 -14.84
CA ILE A 201 -1.10 -23.53 -16.15
C ILE A 201 -0.03 -24.52 -16.56
N ILE A 202 0.84 -24.94 -15.64
CA ILE A 202 1.88 -25.91 -15.91
C ILE A 202 1.25 -27.25 -16.38
N TYR A 203 0.28 -27.77 -15.65
CA TYR A 203 -0.40 -29.02 -16.02
C TYR A 203 -1.10 -28.91 -17.37
N LYS A 204 -1.84 -27.84 -17.61
CA LYS A 204 -2.50 -27.59 -18.90
C LYS A 204 -1.49 -27.55 -20.04
N THR A 205 -0.36 -26.86 -19.87
CA THR A 205 0.68 -26.76 -20.91
C THR A 205 1.28 -28.13 -21.22
N ILE A 206 1.50 -28.96 -20.19
CA ILE A 206 2.02 -30.34 -20.39
C ILE A 206 1.00 -31.21 -21.16
N GLU A 207 -0.30 -31.11 -20.82
CA GLU A 207 -1.36 -31.82 -21.51
C GLU A 207 -1.51 -31.40 -22.98
N ASP A 208 -1.51 -30.10 -23.24
CA ASP A 208 -1.59 -29.51 -24.57
C ASP A 208 -0.39 -29.99 -25.45
N HIS A 209 0.81 -30.08 -24.87
CA HIS A 209 2.00 -30.56 -25.58
C HIS A 209 1.90 -32.07 -25.93
N LYS A 210 1.47 -32.89 -24.99
CA LYS A 210 1.27 -34.32 -25.23
C LYS A 210 0.22 -34.60 -26.31
N ASN A 211 -0.82 -33.79 -26.41
CA ASN A 211 -1.88 -33.93 -27.41
C ASN A 211 -1.48 -33.36 -28.77
N ALA A 212 -0.46 -32.52 -28.87
CA ALA A 212 0.07 -31.98 -30.10
C ALA A 212 1.07 -32.93 -30.79
N ASP A 213 1.62 -33.90 -30.05
CA ASP A 213 2.57 -34.91 -30.54
C ASP A 213 1.87 -36.23 -30.97
N LEU A 214 0.52 -36.27 -30.92
CA LEU A 214 -0.34 -37.35 -31.42
C LEU A 214 -1.04 -36.95 -32.73
#